data_d5842c6cd2078511f2c30a40ab57e3e8
#
_entry.id   d5842c6cd2078511f2c30a40ab57e3e8
#
_cell.length_a   1.000
_cell.length_b   1.000
_cell.length_c   1.000
_cell.angle_alpha   90.00
_cell.angle_beta   90.00
_cell.angle_gamma   90.00
#
_symmetry.space_group_name_H-M   'P 1'
#
loop_
_entity.id
_entity.type
_entity.pdbx_description
1 polymer ?
#
loop_
_entity_poly.entity_id
_entity_poly.type
_entity_poly.pdbx_seq_one_letter_code
_entity_poly.pdbx_strand_id
1 'polypeptide(L)'
;MALDGVILSVQRALDRLARWARLRQSADRRPRRFLIVQIDGLSREVLERAMAARRMPGLARLVAAGRLRMRPLSVGVPSSTPAFQAALMYGVRPDIPGFHWYDKRARQDVYFPRPGVADLVEERHARGRRGIMQGGASYGCMFTGGAEDSLWTMAKLLHPTRAGLAILRVPLSTVLLGWVVLKCCALTAVELTHACLRLVADPVGRGPRALRWVLIKVGLSIWVRELFTLAASADLYRGMPAIYVNYLEYDVFAHAFGPSHPLALRALRRVDRSIVQLARICRRVPEWGYDLYVLSDHGQAATRPFVRVSGGISIRDAVLGVLGERAGGPVPNGPARDPARLRIQIATYRRARSHGLVQRFLAYLERDFARWLRPHGGPEPLAGVHVVAAGPNAFVYFTDSPEPLRSEEIERRFPGGAAALSRHQGIGLVLARSADGPVCWHRGERVPLDAVSGGGPFANRGDREVVVSGLRELMDMPSTGDLVLYGIGAPVGDVSFLDERGAHAGPSEAELHTFIFHPPSVALPALPLTHPVQLYPHFAAYADGARS
;
A
#
# COMPACT_ATOMS: atom_id res chain seq x y z
N MET A 1 28.65 7.35 10.98
CA MET A 1 29.31 8.40 10.14
C MET A 1 30.49 7.86 9.34
N ALA A 2 31.48 7.16 9.94
CA ALA A 2 32.61 6.61 9.16
C ALA A 2 32.19 5.56 8.11
N LEU A 3 31.32 4.62 8.49
CA LEU A 3 30.81 3.59 7.58
C LEU A 3 30.02 4.19 6.40
N ASP A 4 29.22 5.23 6.65
CA ASP A 4 28.46 5.93 5.60
C ASP A 4 29.40 6.60 4.57
N GLY A 5 30.54 7.15 5.03
CA GLY A 5 31.56 7.76 4.17
C GLY A 5 32.24 6.73 3.25
N VAL A 6 32.60 5.56 3.80
CA VAL A 6 33.17 4.45 3.04
C VAL A 6 32.18 3.93 2.00
N ILE A 7 30.92 3.68 2.41
CA ILE A 7 29.85 3.23 1.50
C ILE A 7 29.68 4.21 0.33
N LEU A 8 29.64 5.52 0.61
CA LEU A 8 29.51 6.54 -0.44
C LEU A 8 30.73 6.59 -1.38
N SER A 9 31.92 6.39 -0.86
CA SER A 9 33.15 6.39 -1.67
C SER A 9 33.21 5.19 -2.60
N VAL A 10 32.90 4.00 -2.09
CA VAL A 10 32.83 2.77 -2.90
C VAL A 10 31.72 2.86 -3.94
N GLN A 11 30.53 3.37 -3.58
CA GLN A 11 29.48 3.61 -4.55
C GLN A 11 29.89 4.55 -5.67
N ARG A 12 30.65 5.62 -5.38
CA ARG A 12 31.17 6.52 -6.41
C ARG A 12 32.18 5.83 -7.35
N ALA A 13 32.99 4.92 -6.83
CA ALA A 13 33.93 4.15 -7.64
C ALA A 13 33.17 3.15 -8.54
N LEU A 14 32.20 2.44 -8.00
CA LEU A 14 31.38 1.50 -8.75
C LEU A 14 30.52 2.20 -9.82
N ASP A 15 29.99 3.38 -9.54
CA ASP A 15 29.28 4.20 -10.52
C ASP A 15 30.20 4.63 -11.70
N ARG A 16 31.49 4.90 -11.44
CA ARG A 16 32.46 5.17 -12.51
C ARG A 16 32.76 3.94 -13.37
N LEU A 17 32.93 2.80 -12.70
CA LEU A 17 33.15 1.51 -13.36
C LEU A 17 31.95 1.09 -14.22
N ALA A 18 30.72 1.30 -13.72
CA ALA A 18 29.49 1.00 -14.46
C ALA A 18 29.37 1.78 -15.78
N ARG A 19 29.75 3.06 -15.77
CA ARG A 19 29.79 3.87 -16.99
C ARG A 19 30.92 3.42 -17.96
N TRP A 20 32.07 3.12 -17.42
CA TRP A 20 33.19 2.67 -18.24
C TRP A 20 32.90 1.32 -18.92
N ALA A 21 32.22 0.40 -18.23
CA ALA A 21 31.91 -0.94 -18.74
C ALA A 21 30.83 -0.97 -19.83
N ARG A 22 30.23 0.17 -20.20
CA ARG A 22 29.20 0.28 -21.25
C ARG A 22 28.15 -0.84 -21.13
N LEU A 23 27.37 -0.84 -20.07
CA LEU A 23 26.26 -1.79 -19.91
C LEU A 23 25.42 -1.80 -21.20
N ARG A 24 24.93 -2.99 -21.61
CA ARG A 24 24.09 -3.14 -22.82
C ARG A 24 22.93 -2.16 -22.76
N GLN A 25 22.96 -1.18 -23.65
CA GLN A 25 22.01 -0.08 -23.68
C GLN A 25 20.64 -0.55 -24.14
N SER A 26 19.58 0.09 -23.64
CA SER A 26 18.23 -0.09 -24.16
C SER A 26 18.19 0.34 -25.63
N ALA A 27 17.48 -0.43 -26.47
CA ALA A 27 17.22 -0.08 -27.86
C ALA A 27 16.18 1.06 -28.00
N ASP A 28 15.54 1.45 -26.90
CA ASP A 28 14.52 2.51 -26.89
C ASP A 28 15.14 3.88 -27.19
N ARG A 29 14.55 4.60 -28.15
CA ARG A 29 15.04 5.90 -28.64
C ARG A 29 14.23 7.09 -28.11
N ARG A 30 13.40 6.92 -27.07
CA ARG A 30 12.65 8.02 -26.49
C ARG A 30 13.57 9.17 -26.08
N PRO A 31 13.24 10.42 -26.39
CA PRO A 31 14.09 11.57 -26.07
C PRO A 31 14.12 11.89 -24.59
N ARG A 32 13.07 11.54 -23.86
CA ARG A 32 12.95 11.69 -22.40
C ARG A 32 12.48 10.39 -21.76
N ARG A 33 12.92 10.17 -20.54
CA ARG A 33 12.63 9.01 -19.71
C ARG A 33 12.20 9.46 -18.34
N PHE A 34 11.55 8.59 -17.59
CA PHE A 34 11.18 8.93 -16.22
C PHE A 34 11.54 7.84 -15.22
N LEU A 35 11.80 8.30 -14.01
CA LEU A 35 11.94 7.47 -12.82
C LEU A 35 10.91 7.93 -11.80
N ILE A 36 9.98 7.06 -11.43
CA ILE A 36 9.07 7.25 -10.29
C ILE A 36 9.63 6.52 -9.09
N VAL A 37 9.77 7.24 -7.98
CA VAL A 37 10.08 6.70 -6.66
C VAL A 37 8.85 6.92 -5.78
N GLN A 38 8.14 5.85 -5.45
CA GLN A 38 7.03 5.88 -4.50
C GLN A 38 7.56 5.62 -3.10
N ILE A 39 7.11 6.43 -2.15
CA ILE A 39 7.26 6.19 -0.71
C ILE A 39 5.90 5.76 -0.22
N ASP A 40 5.74 4.47 0.01
CA ASP A 40 4.47 3.86 0.38
C ASP A 40 3.94 4.40 1.70
N GLY A 41 2.67 4.78 1.75
CA GLY A 41 1.96 5.15 2.95
C GLY A 41 2.28 6.52 3.57
N LEU A 42 3.01 7.41 2.88
CA LEU A 42 3.51 8.67 3.45
C LEU A 42 2.61 9.86 3.14
N SER A 43 1.88 10.38 4.14
CA SER A 43 1.11 11.62 3.98
C SER A 43 2.01 12.85 3.81
N ARG A 44 1.45 13.89 3.18
CA ARG A 44 2.14 15.19 3.03
C ARG A 44 2.52 15.80 4.37
N GLU A 45 1.62 15.77 5.36
CA GLU A 45 1.87 16.30 6.69
C GLU A 45 3.06 15.62 7.38
N VAL A 46 3.11 14.28 7.33
CA VAL A 46 4.24 13.52 7.92
C VAL A 46 5.53 13.79 7.15
N LEU A 47 5.48 13.91 5.82
CA LEU A 47 6.64 14.30 5.00
C LEU A 47 7.20 15.65 5.41
N GLU A 48 6.36 16.68 5.49
CA GLU A 48 6.75 18.04 5.85
C GLU A 48 7.39 18.07 7.25
N ARG A 49 6.79 17.40 8.23
CA ARG A 49 7.37 17.23 9.57
C ARG A 49 8.69 16.46 9.54
N ALA A 50 8.81 15.41 8.73
CA ALA A 50 10.03 14.63 8.60
C ALA A 50 11.16 15.43 7.96
N MET A 51 10.86 16.26 6.96
CA MET A 51 11.84 17.18 6.35
C MET A 51 12.30 18.25 7.34
N ALA A 52 11.39 18.89 8.07
CA ALA A 52 11.69 19.88 9.11
C ALA A 52 12.55 19.27 10.24
N ALA A 53 12.25 18.05 10.66
CA ALA A 53 13.01 17.29 11.67
C ALA A 53 14.31 16.66 11.13
N ARG A 54 14.74 17.01 9.92
CA ARG A 54 15.96 16.48 9.24
C ARG A 54 15.98 14.94 9.14
N ARG A 55 14.80 14.32 9.02
CA ARG A 55 14.70 12.88 8.76
C ARG A 55 14.87 12.54 7.27
N MET A 56 14.58 13.51 6.39
CA MET A 56 14.77 13.42 4.93
C MET A 56 15.63 14.59 4.40
N PRO A 57 16.90 14.72 4.85
CA PRO A 57 17.73 15.85 4.49
C PRO A 57 18.17 15.87 3.02
N GLY A 58 18.15 14.72 2.35
CA GLY A 58 18.50 14.58 0.95
C GLY A 58 17.44 15.15 0.04
N LEU A 59 16.18 14.77 0.25
CA LEU A 59 15.04 15.32 -0.47
C LEU A 59 14.90 16.82 -0.23
N ALA A 60 15.04 17.27 1.02
CA ALA A 60 15.04 18.69 1.36
C ALA A 60 16.10 19.47 0.59
N ARG A 61 17.33 18.94 0.44
CA ARG A 61 18.38 19.57 -0.37
C ARG A 61 18.06 19.61 -1.86
N LEU A 62 17.41 18.58 -2.41
CA LEU A 62 16.98 18.59 -3.82
C LEU A 62 15.95 19.69 -4.07
N VAL A 63 15.05 19.91 -3.13
CA VAL A 63 14.06 20.99 -3.19
C VAL A 63 14.73 22.36 -3.04
N ALA A 64 15.57 22.55 -2.01
CA ALA A 64 16.28 23.81 -1.77
C ALA A 64 17.21 24.20 -2.94
N ALA A 65 17.76 23.21 -3.64
CA ALA A 65 18.57 23.43 -4.84
C ALA A 65 17.74 23.67 -6.12
N GLY A 66 16.43 23.83 -6.01
CA GLY A 66 15.52 24.05 -7.15
C GLY A 66 15.46 22.89 -8.15
N ARG A 67 15.82 21.68 -7.72
CA ARG A 67 15.84 20.49 -8.62
C ARG A 67 14.52 19.75 -8.65
N LEU A 68 13.77 19.81 -7.57
CA LEU A 68 12.44 19.25 -7.42
C LEU A 68 11.50 20.30 -6.86
N ARG A 69 10.27 20.31 -7.35
CA ARG A 69 9.17 21.11 -6.84
C ARG A 69 8.09 20.18 -6.32
N MET A 70 7.55 20.45 -5.15
CA MET A 70 6.42 19.70 -4.59
C MET A 70 5.09 20.27 -5.08
N ARG A 71 4.16 19.38 -5.41
CA ARG A 71 2.76 19.67 -5.66
C ARG A 71 1.90 18.80 -4.72
N PRO A 72 0.84 19.37 -4.13
CA PRO A 72 -0.13 18.57 -3.40
C PRO A 72 -0.85 17.61 -4.35
N LEU A 73 -1.14 16.40 -3.86
CA LEU A 73 -1.87 15.35 -4.55
C LEU A 73 -2.89 14.77 -3.57
N SER A 74 -4.15 14.72 -3.96
CA SER A 74 -5.14 13.86 -3.31
C SER A 74 -5.27 12.56 -4.08
N VAL A 75 -5.42 11.45 -3.36
CA VAL A 75 -5.37 10.12 -3.98
C VAL A 75 -6.75 9.50 -4.20
N GLY A 76 -7.81 10.20 -3.77
CA GLY A 76 -9.18 9.70 -3.88
C GLY A 76 -9.50 8.59 -2.88
N VAL A 77 -10.71 8.02 -2.98
CA VAL A 77 -11.18 6.91 -2.15
C VAL A 77 -11.41 5.69 -3.04
N PRO A 78 -10.90 4.50 -2.67
CA PRO A 78 -10.12 4.21 -1.47
C PRO A 78 -8.66 4.64 -1.59
N SER A 79 -8.10 5.14 -0.49
CA SER A 79 -6.69 5.52 -0.37
C SER A 79 -5.81 4.26 -0.19
N SER A 80 -5.57 3.55 -1.27
CA SER A 80 -4.85 2.26 -1.24
C SER A 80 -3.90 2.08 -2.42
N THR A 81 -2.77 1.41 -2.19
CA THR A 81 -1.74 1.14 -3.21
C THR A 81 -2.31 0.53 -4.48
N PRO A 82 -3.16 -0.52 -4.45
CA PRO A 82 -3.67 -1.10 -5.69
C PRO A 82 -4.59 -0.15 -6.46
N ALA A 83 -5.46 0.60 -5.79
CA ALA A 83 -6.32 1.57 -6.46
C ALA A 83 -5.50 2.71 -7.07
N PHE A 84 -4.53 3.24 -6.32
CA PHE A 84 -3.63 4.29 -6.80
C PHE A 84 -2.82 3.84 -8.01
N GLN A 85 -2.15 2.67 -7.92
CA GLN A 85 -1.29 2.19 -8.99
C GLN A 85 -2.09 1.81 -10.24
N ALA A 86 -3.27 1.20 -10.12
CA ALA A 86 -4.13 0.94 -11.28
C ALA A 86 -4.54 2.24 -11.99
N ALA A 87 -4.93 3.26 -11.21
CA ALA A 87 -5.33 4.54 -11.76
C ALA A 87 -4.16 5.28 -12.45
N LEU A 88 -2.99 5.33 -11.80
CA LEU A 88 -1.80 5.97 -12.33
C LEU A 88 -1.24 5.22 -13.55
N MET A 89 -1.16 3.89 -13.47
CA MET A 89 -0.50 3.07 -14.48
C MET A 89 -1.34 2.83 -15.74
N TYR A 90 -2.67 2.80 -15.61
CA TYR A 90 -3.58 2.45 -16.71
C TYR A 90 -4.62 3.51 -17.06
N GLY A 91 -4.67 4.61 -16.32
CA GLY A 91 -5.62 5.70 -16.56
C GLY A 91 -7.08 5.29 -16.31
N VAL A 92 -7.32 4.45 -15.32
CA VAL A 92 -8.65 3.91 -14.99
C VAL A 92 -9.12 4.40 -13.61
N ARG A 93 -10.44 4.43 -13.41
CA ARG A 93 -11.05 4.38 -12.08
C ARG A 93 -11.33 2.91 -11.78
N PRO A 94 -10.48 2.24 -10.96
CA PRO A 94 -10.53 0.80 -10.85
C PRO A 94 -11.67 0.33 -9.93
N ASP A 95 -12.27 -0.82 -10.25
CA ASP A 95 -13.16 -1.55 -9.34
C ASP A 95 -12.31 -2.31 -8.30
N ILE A 96 -11.72 -1.55 -7.39
CA ILE A 96 -10.83 -2.02 -6.31
C ILE A 96 -11.23 -1.29 -5.02
N PRO A 97 -12.21 -1.80 -4.27
CA PRO A 97 -12.74 -1.10 -3.09
C PRO A 97 -11.77 -1.09 -1.89
N GLY A 98 -10.74 -1.92 -1.89
CA GLY A 98 -9.76 -2.02 -0.81
C GLY A 98 -8.71 -3.10 -1.07
N PHE A 99 -7.95 -3.45 -0.03
CA PHE A 99 -6.94 -4.52 -0.08
C PHE A 99 -7.54 -5.93 -0.01
N HIS A 100 -8.75 -6.04 0.52
CA HIS A 100 -9.50 -7.27 0.69
C HIS A 100 -10.99 -6.99 0.49
N TRP A 101 -11.64 -7.77 -0.38
CA TRP A 101 -13.09 -7.72 -0.60
C TRP A 101 -13.62 -9.09 -1.02
N TYR A 102 -14.93 -9.24 -1.07
CA TYR A 102 -15.59 -10.44 -1.56
C TYR A 102 -16.23 -10.16 -2.93
N ASP A 103 -15.85 -10.93 -3.93
CA ASP A 103 -16.50 -10.90 -5.26
C ASP A 103 -17.78 -11.77 -5.19
N LYS A 104 -18.95 -11.14 -5.14
CA LYS A 104 -20.25 -11.82 -5.03
C LYS A 104 -20.54 -12.71 -6.23
N ARG A 105 -20.12 -12.31 -7.44
CA ARG A 105 -20.34 -13.07 -8.67
C ARG A 105 -19.45 -14.30 -8.75
N ALA A 106 -18.17 -14.12 -8.42
CA ALA A 106 -17.21 -15.23 -8.38
C ALA A 106 -17.30 -16.05 -7.06
N ARG A 107 -18.05 -15.58 -6.07
CA ARG A 107 -18.19 -16.18 -4.73
C ARG A 107 -16.87 -16.49 -4.05
N GLN A 108 -15.93 -15.55 -4.13
CA GLN A 108 -14.59 -15.72 -3.56
C GLN A 108 -14.02 -14.42 -2.98
N ASP A 109 -13.16 -14.59 -1.98
CA ASP A 109 -12.37 -13.48 -1.44
C ASP A 109 -11.26 -13.09 -2.40
N VAL A 110 -11.18 -11.80 -2.73
CA VAL A 110 -10.08 -11.16 -3.44
C VAL A 110 -9.20 -10.50 -2.39
N TYR A 111 -7.99 -11.05 -2.21
CA TYR A 111 -7.04 -10.59 -1.20
C TYR A 111 -5.66 -10.42 -1.83
N PHE A 112 -5.18 -9.19 -1.96
CA PHE A 112 -3.97 -8.87 -2.72
C PHE A 112 -2.69 -9.57 -2.26
N PRO A 113 -2.42 -9.80 -0.98
CA PRO A 113 -1.28 -10.59 -0.55
C PRO A 113 -1.30 -12.04 -1.04
N ARG A 114 -2.43 -12.53 -1.59
CA ARG A 114 -2.48 -13.87 -2.19
C ARG A 114 -1.81 -13.84 -3.56
N PRO A 115 -0.76 -14.67 -3.79
CA PRO A 115 -0.10 -14.76 -5.09
C PRO A 115 -1.10 -15.07 -6.23
N GLY A 116 -0.94 -14.37 -7.36
CA GLY A 116 -1.81 -14.51 -8.55
C GLY A 116 -3.07 -13.65 -8.53
N VAL A 117 -3.51 -13.13 -7.40
CA VAL A 117 -4.68 -12.23 -7.33
C VAL A 117 -4.38 -10.90 -8.02
N ALA A 118 -3.21 -10.33 -7.74
CA ALA A 118 -2.80 -9.07 -8.36
C ALA A 118 -2.70 -9.18 -9.90
N ASP A 119 -2.25 -10.35 -10.41
CA ASP A 119 -2.18 -10.61 -11.86
C ASP A 119 -3.58 -10.60 -12.51
N LEU A 120 -4.55 -11.31 -11.89
CA LEU A 120 -5.94 -11.35 -12.37
C LEU A 120 -6.60 -9.96 -12.33
N VAL A 121 -6.36 -9.20 -11.27
CA VAL A 121 -6.91 -7.85 -11.15
C VAL A 121 -6.26 -6.91 -12.16
N GLU A 122 -4.93 -7.02 -12.35
CA GLU A 122 -4.21 -6.25 -13.37
C GLU A 122 -4.74 -6.55 -14.78
N GLU A 123 -4.88 -7.82 -15.16
CA GLU A 123 -5.42 -8.21 -16.46
C GLU A 123 -6.81 -7.62 -16.72
N ARG A 124 -7.68 -7.59 -15.70
CA ARG A 124 -9.02 -7.00 -15.80
C ARG A 124 -8.97 -5.50 -16.13
N HIS A 125 -8.09 -4.75 -15.45
CA HIS A 125 -8.00 -3.29 -15.57
C HIS A 125 -7.10 -2.83 -16.72
N ALA A 126 -6.11 -3.65 -17.12
CA ALA A 126 -5.19 -3.38 -18.22
C ALA A 126 -5.78 -3.68 -19.60
N ARG A 127 -6.89 -4.43 -19.67
CA ARG A 127 -7.48 -4.91 -20.94
C ARG A 127 -7.76 -3.74 -21.90
N GLY A 128 -7.13 -3.78 -23.08
CA GLY A 128 -7.27 -2.75 -24.11
C GLY A 128 -6.60 -1.41 -23.78
N ARG A 129 -5.75 -1.35 -22.75
CA ARG A 129 -5.09 -0.13 -22.29
C ARG A 129 -3.57 -0.25 -22.33
N ARG A 130 -2.93 0.86 -22.60
CA ARG A 130 -1.47 0.97 -22.57
C ARG A 130 -1.01 1.33 -21.17
N GLY A 131 -0.16 0.50 -20.56
CA GLY A 131 0.48 0.83 -19.29
C GLY A 131 1.61 1.84 -19.48
N ILE A 132 1.78 2.76 -18.50
CA ILE A 132 2.85 3.78 -18.55
C ILE A 132 4.25 3.18 -18.47
N MET A 133 4.38 1.94 -17.96
CA MET A 133 5.67 1.26 -17.79
C MET A 133 6.07 0.41 -18.98
N GLN A 134 5.40 0.49 -20.10
CA GLN A 134 5.68 -0.34 -21.28
C GLN A 134 7.13 -0.15 -21.76
N GLY A 135 7.86 -1.26 -21.91
CA GLY A 135 9.29 -1.29 -22.22
C GLY A 135 10.20 -0.94 -21.04
N GLY A 136 9.64 -0.76 -19.86
CA GLY A 136 10.34 -0.33 -18.65
C GLY A 136 10.41 -1.40 -17.56
N ALA A 137 10.64 -0.96 -16.32
CA ALA A 137 10.83 -1.81 -15.15
C ALA A 137 10.01 -1.36 -13.94
N SER A 138 9.45 -2.32 -13.17
CA SER A 138 8.69 -2.07 -11.94
C SER A 138 9.22 -2.90 -10.77
N TYR A 139 9.44 -2.25 -9.62
CA TYR A 139 10.08 -2.81 -8.44
C TYR A 139 9.23 -2.56 -7.19
N GLY A 140 8.78 -3.63 -6.52
CA GLY A 140 7.97 -3.55 -5.31
C GLY A 140 6.56 -3.04 -5.51
N CYS A 141 6.06 -3.01 -6.75
CA CYS A 141 4.74 -2.52 -7.10
C CYS A 141 3.67 -3.61 -6.93
N MET A 142 2.41 -3.20 -6.85
CA MET A 142 1.28 -4.11 -6.90
C MET A 142 1.11 -4.65 -8.33
N PHE A 143 1.18 -3.76 -9.31
CA PHE A 143 1.00 -4.04 -10.74
C PHE A 143 2.27 -3.77 -11.53
N THR A 144 2.34 -4.34 -12.74
CA THR A 144 3.47 -4.14 -13.64
C THR A 144 3.39 -2.81 -14.38
N GLY A 145 2.19 -2.29 -14.62
CA GLY A 145 1.99 -1.14 -15.49
C GLY A 145 2.41 -1.40 -16.95
N GLY A 146 2.50 -2.68 -17.36
CA GLY A 146 3.03 -3.08 -18.66
C GLY A 146 4.55 -3.19 -18.72
N ALA A 147 5.26 -3.19 -17.58
CA ALA A 147 6.71 -3.34 -17.54
C ALA A 147 7.17 -4.71 -18.05
N GLU A 148 8.29 -4.72 -18.78
CA GLU A 148 8.94 -5.94 -19.25
C GLU A 148 9.77 -6.60 -18.14
N ASP A 149 10.43 -5.77 -17.30
CA ASP A 149 11.22 -6.19 -16.17
C ASP A 149 10.48 -5.93 -14.86
N SER A 150 10.46 -6.92 -13.98
CA SER A 150 9.82 -6.77 -12.67
C SER A 150 10.55 -7.57 -11.60
N LEU A 151 10.66 -6.98 -10.39
CA LEU A 151 11.20 -7.66 -9.21
C LEU A 151 10.29 -7.37 -8.02
N TRP A 152 9.78 -8.44 -7.39
CA TRP A 152 8.83 -8.36 -6.28
C TRP A 152 7.59 -7.51 -6.60
N THR A 153 7.18 -7.52 -7.85
CA THR A 153 5.89 -6.99 -8.29
C THR A 153 4.85 -8.07 -8.07
N MET A 154 3.78 -7.75 -7.32
CA MET A 154 2.82 -8.75 -6.86
C MET A 154 2.13 -9.48 -8.01
N ALA A 155 1.79 -8.79 -9.09
CA ALA A 155 1.20 -9.38 -10.28
C ALA A 155 2.11 -10.40 -11.00
N LYS A 156 3.43 -10.29 -10.85
CA LYS A 156 4.41 -11.22 -11.46
C LYS A 156 5.15 -12.09 -10.44
N LEU A 157 4.68 -12.15 -9.20
CA LEU A 157 5.36 -12.90 -8.14
C LEU A 157 5.44 -14.41 -8.43
N LEU A 158 4.42 -14.98 -9.08
CA LEU A 158 4.40 -16.40 -9.49
C LEU A 158 5.13 -16.66 -10.80
N HIS A 159 5.26 -15.65 -11.65
CA HIS A 159 5.90 -15.73 -12.96
C HIS A 159 6.95 -14.63 -13.11
N PRO A 160 8.04 -14.66 -12.30
CA PRO A 160 9.06 -13.63 -12.37
C PRO A 160 9.64 -13.60 -13.78
N THR A 161 9.79 -12.41 -14.34
CA THR A 161 10.42 -12.24 -15.63
C THR A 161 11.88 -12.69 -15.57
N ARG A 162 12.38 -13.33 -16.62
CA ARG A 162 13.78 -13.81 -16.69
C ARG A 162 14.81 -12.70 -16.54
N ALA A 163 14.42 -11.45 -16.73
CA ALA A 163 15.27 -10.29 -16.67
C ALA A 163 15.79 -9.98 -15.26
N GLY A 164 15.02 -10.24 -14.19
CA GLY A 164 15.50 -10.10 -12.82
C GLY A 164 16.74 -10.96 -12.50
N LEU A 165 16.89 -12.10 -13.20
CA LEU A 165 18.08 -12.95 -13.11
C LEU A 165 19.16 -12.56 -14.15
N ALA A 166 18.84 -11.78 -15.16
CA ALA A 166 19.81 -11.32 -16.16
C ALA A 166 20.85 -10.34 -15.59
N ILE A 167 20.52 -9.66 -14.49
CA ILE A 167 21.47 -8.86 -13.70
C ILE A 167 22.70 -9.70 -13.30
N LEU A 168 22.53 -11.00 -13.05
CA LEU A 168 23.61 -11.91 -12.65
C LEU A 168 24.53 -12.34 -13.82
N ARG A 169 24.16 -12.08 -15.07
CA ARG A 169 24.89 -12.54 -16.25
C ARG A 169 26.00 -11.59 -16.73
N VAL A 170 26.07 -10.40 -16.20
CA VAL A 170 27.10 -9.41 -16.55
C VAL A 170 28.14 -9.37 -15.43
N PRO A 171 29.44 -9.53 -15.70
CA PRO A 171 30.49 -9.55 -14.66
C PRO A 171 30.45 -8.33 -13.73
N LEU A 172 30.18 -7.15 -14.29
CA LEU A 172 30.05 -5.93 -13.49
C LEU A 172 28.83 -5.96 -12.55
N SER A 173 27.70 -6.53 -13.00
CA SER A 173 26.51 -6.71 -12.15
C SER A 173 26.80 -7.66 -11.00
N THR A 174 27.65 -8.66 -11.22
CA THR A 174 28.11 -9.57 -10.16
C THR A 174 28.95 -8.85 -9.11
N VAL A 175 29.86 -7.96 -9.51
CA VAL A 175 30.65 -7.13 -8.58
C VAL A 175 29.74 -6.16 -7.81
N LEU A 176 28.81 -5.50 -8.48
CA LEU A 176 27.84 -4.62 -7.85
C LEU A 176 26.93 -5.37 -6.88
N LEU A 177 26.44 -6.55 -7.27
CA LEU A 177 25.66 -7.43 -6.40
C LEU A 177 26.48 -7.88 -5.20
N GLY A 178 27.73 -8.31 -5.41
CA GLY A 178 28.66 -8.69 -4.33
C GLY A 178 28.86 -7.56 -3.32
N TRP A 179 29.02 -6.33 -3.81
CA TRP A 179 29.09 -5.14 -2.94
C TRP A 179 27.79 -4.91 -2.17
N VAL A 180 26.62 -5.01 -2.83
CA VAL A 180 25.33 -4.84 -2.17
C VAL A 180 25.13 -5.92 -1.12
N VAL A 181 25.44 -7.18 -1.42
CA VAL A 181 25.39 -8.29 -0.46
C VAL A 181 26.29 -8.02 0.75
N LEU A 182 27.55 -7.63 0.52
CA LEU A 182 28.48 -7.30 1.60
C LEU A 182 27.96 -6.14 2.47
N LYS A 183 27.45 -5.09 1.83
CA LYS A 183 26.80 -3.96 2.50
C LYS A 183 25.60 -4.41 3.33
N CYS A 184 24.72 -5.23 2.76
CA CYS A 184 23.53 -5.77 3.46
C CYS A 184 23.97 -6.65 4.65
N CYS A 185 24.97 -7.50 4.49
CA CYS A 185 25.52 -8.31 5.59
C CYS A 185 26.08 -7.44 6.72
N ALA A 186 26.87 -6.41 6.39
CA ALA A 186 27.41 -5.49 7.38
C ALA A 186 26.30 -4.73 8.14
N LEU A 187 25.30 -4.20 7.43
CA LEU A 187 24.16 -3.53 8.04
C LEU A 187 23.31 -4.49 8.88
N THR A 188 23.15 -5.73 8.44
CA THR A 188 22.47 -6.80 9.19
C THR A 188 23.22 -7.12 10.48
N ALA A 189 24.53 -7.28 10.43
CA ALA A 189 25.35 -7.54 11.60
C ALA A 189 25.24 -6.40 12.63
N VAL A 190 25.30 -5.15 12.20
CA VAL A 190 25.08 -3.97 13.07
C VAL A 190 23.69 -3.99 13.70
N GLU A 191 22.64 -4.31 12.93
CA GLU A 191 21.27 -4.34 13.45
C GLU A 191 21.06 -5.50 14.44
N LEU A 192 21.63 -6.69 14.17
CA LEU A 192 21.59 -7.84 15.06
C LEU A 192 22.37 -7.55 16.34
N THR A 193 23.54 -6.93 16.27
CA THR A 193 24.29 -6.50 17.46
C THR A 193 23.45 -5.55 18.32
N HIS A 194 22.81 -4.55 17.72
CA HIS A 194 21.90 -3.68 18.46
C HIS A 194 20.70 -4.42 19.04
N ALA A 195 20.18 -5.43 18.36
CA ALA A 195 19.08 -6.26 18.87
C ALA A 195 19.54 -7.11 20.05
N CYS A 196 20.73 -7.72 19.98
CA CYS A 196 21.30 -8.49 21.09
C CYS A 196 21.58 -7.61 22.31
N LEU A 197 22.17 -6.43 22.13
CA LEU A 197 22.41 -5.48 23.22
C LEU A 197 21.10 -5.05 23.89
N ARG A 198 20.04 -4.84 23.11
CA ARG A 198 18.70 -4.53 23.66
C ARG A 198 18.09 -5.72 24.39
N LEU A 199 18.29 -6.95 23.89
CA LEU A 199 17.80 -8.17 24.54
C LEU A 199 18.45 -8.36 25.91
N VAL A 200 19.76 -8.07 26.01
CA VAL A 200 20.48 -8.11 27.30
C VAL A 200 19.95 -7.03 28.26
N ALA A 201 19.67 -5.82 27.74
CA ALA A 201 19.15 -4.72 28.54
C ALA A 201 17.66 -4.89 28.95
N ASP A 202 16.87 -5.61 28.15
CA ASP A 202 15.43 -5.86 28.37
C ASP A 202 15.02 -7.20 27.76
N PRO A 203 15.22 -8.32 28.49
CA PRO A 203 14.96 -9.67 27.97
C PRO A 203 13.48 -9.97 27.71
N VAL A 204 12.56 -9.20 28.30
CA VAL A 204 11.10 -9.38 28.15
C VAL A 204 10.53 -8.46 27.05
N GLY A 205 11.38 -7.88 26.22
CA GLY A 205 11.03 -6.89 25.21
C GLY A 205 9.79 -7.23 24.36
N ARG A 206 8.74 -6.40 24.48
CA ARG A 206 7.47 -6.52 23.74
C ARG A 206 7.36 -5.46 22.65
N GLY A 207 6.45 -5.68 21.69
CA GLY A 207 6.17 -4.71 20.61
C GLY A 207 7.35 -4.53 19.66
N PRO A 208 7.91 -3.31 19.48
CA PRO A 208 8.99 -3.03 18.52
C PRO A 208 10.30 -3.80 18.76
N ARG A 209 10.48 -4.37 19.95
CA ARG A 209 11.66 -5.14 20.35
C ARG A 209 11.55 -6.63 20.05
N ALA A 210 10.35 -7.12 19.71
CA ALA A 210 10.15 -8.52 19.37
C ALA A 210 11.01 -8.92 18.17
N LEU A 211 11.59 -10.13 18.20
CA LEU A 211 12.50 -10.67 17.17
C LEU A 211 11.91 -10.57 15.76
N ARG A 212 10.60 -10.82 15.61
CA ARG A 212 9.90 -10.68 14.32
C ARG A 212 10.11 -9.31 13.67
N TRP A 213 10.12 -8.22 14.46
CA TRP A 213 10.32 -6.86 13.94
C TRP A 213 11.76 -6.58 13.56
N VAL A 214 12.72 -7.23 14.23
CA VAL A 214 14.13 -7.19 13.83
C VAL A 214 14.29 -7.87 12.47
N LEU A 215 13.68 -9.04 12.27
CA LEU A 215 13.72 -9.78 11.00
C LEU A 215 13.02 -9.02 9.86
N ILE A 216 11.83 -8.46 10.12
CA ILE A 216 11.12 -7.63 9.13
C ILE A 216 11.98 -6.40 8.77
N LYS A 217 12.57 -5.74 9.75
CA LYS A 217 13.45 -4.58 9.51
C LYS A 217 14.68 -4.95 8.69
N VAL A 218 15.34 -6.06 9.00
CA VAL A 218 16.47 -6.55 8.20
C VAL A 218 16.02 -6.89 6.79
N GLY A 219 14.98 -7.70 6.64
CA GLY A 219 14.49 -8.13 5.34
C GLY A 219 14.05 -6.94 4.48
N LEU A 220 13.14 -6.14 4.98
CA LEU A 220 12.49 -5.07 4.21
C LEU A 220 13.36 -3.81 4.09
N SER A 221 13.84 -3.27 5.23
CA SER A 221 14.55 -1.99 5.23
C SER A 221 16.02 -2.08 4.85
N ILE A 222 16.61 -3.26 4.76
CA ILE A 222 17.99 -3.44 4.32
C ILE A 222 18.00 -4.16 2.97
N TRP A 223 17.62 -5.45 2.95
CA TRP A 223 17.79 -6.28 1.77
C TRP A 223 16.88 -5.87 0.60
N VAL A 224 15.59 -5.77 0.82
CA VAL A 224 14.62 -5.45 -0.25
C VAL A 224 14.89 -4.07 -0.82
N ARG A 225 15.04 -3.07 0.04
CA ARG A 225 15.31 -1.70 -0.38
C ARG A 225 16.62 -1.59 -1.17
N GLU A 226 17.70 -2.23 -0.72
CA GLU A 226 19.00 -2.19 -1.44
C GLU A 226 18.93 -2.91 -2.78
N LEU A 227 18.20 -4.04 -2.87
CA LEU A 227 18.00 -4.75 -4.13
C LEU A 227 17.20 -3.90 -5.12
N PHE A 228 16.13 -3.25 -4.69
CA PHE A 228 15.36 -2.35 -5.55
C PHE A 228 16.20 -1.15 -6.01
N THR A 229 16.96 -0.57 -5.10
CA THR A 229 17.85 0.55 -5.44
C THR A 229 18.95 0.12 -6.42
N LEU A 230 19.50 -1.11 -6.27
CA LEU A 230 20.47 -1.67 -7.19
C LEU A 230 19.87 -1.89 -8.58
N ALA A 231 18.70 -2.55 -8.64
CA ALA A 231 18.02 -2.83 -9.89
C ALA A 231 17.70 -1.53 -10.66
N ALA A 232 17.05 -0.57 -10.00
CA ALA A 232 16.76 0.73 -10.60
C ALA A 232 18.05 1.48 -11.01
N SER A 233 19.14 1.38 -10.23
CA SER A 233 20.43 1.98 -10.60
C SER A 233 20.99 1.36 -11.88
N ALA A 234 20.93 0.04 -12.01
CA ALA A 234 21.39 -0.66 -13.22
C ALA A 234 20.55 -0.24 -14.45
N ASP A 235 19.25 -0.11 -14.29
CA ASP A 235 18.35 0.28 -15.37
C ASP A 235 18.55 1.75 -15.80
N LEU A 236 18.82 2.64 -14.87
CA LEU A 236 19.19 4.01 -15.18
C LEU A 236 20.46 4.07 -16.06
N TYR A 237 21.48 3.25 -15.76
CA TYR A 237 22.69 3.17 -16.59
C TYR A 237 22.43 2.51 -17.95
N ARG A 238 21.47 1.59 -18.04
CA ARG A 238 21.05 0.93 -19.28
C ARG A 238 20.15 1.81 -20.16
N GLY A 239 19.64 2.90 -19.61
CA GLY A 239 18.72 3.79 -20.31
C GLY A 239 17.30 3.19 -20.45
N MET A 240 16.78 2.46 -19.47
CA MET A 240 15.40 1.97 -19.48
C MET A 240 14.41 3.15 -19.59
N PRO A 241 13.38 3.07 -20.44
CA PRO A 241 12.53 4.24 -20.74
C PRO A 241 11.64 4.68 -19.59
N ALA A 242 11.23 3.75 -18.73
CA ALA A 242 10.36 3.99 -17.59
C ALA A 242 10.80 3.09 -16.43
N ILE A 243 10.98 3.67 -15.25
CA ILE A 243 11.38 2.93 -14.05
C ILE A 243 10.44 3.33 -12.90
N TYR A 244 9.85 2.35 -12.23
CA TYR A 244 9.02 2.58 -11.05
C TYR A 244 9.56 1.77 -9.87
N VAL A 245 9.86 2.46 -8.77
CA VAL A 245 10.34 1.83 -7.53
C VAL A 245 9.41 2.20 -6.39
N ASN A 246 8.79 1.21 -5.74
CA ASN A 246 7.99 1.40 -4.53
C ASN A 246 8.77 0.97 -3.28
N TYR A 247 9.01 1.87 -2.36
CA TYR A 247 9.65 1.61 -1.07
C TYR A 247 8.60 1.42 0.02
N LEU A 248 8.37 0.17 0.41
CA LEU A 248 7.30 -0.30 1.31
C LEU A 248 7.62 -0.10 2.81
N GLU A 249 8.87 0.17 3.16
CA GLU A 249 9.32 0.04 4.55
C GLU A 249 8.66 1.01 5.53
N TYR A 250 8.33 2.24 5.10
CA TYR A 250 7.65 3.20 5.96
C TYR A 250 6.22 2.74 6.26
N ASP A 251 5.48 2.32 5.25
CA ASP A 251 4.11 1.82 5.37
C ASP A 251 3.99 0.67 6.36
N VAL A 252 4.84 -0.36 6.22
CA VAL A 252 4.84 -1.53 7.12
C VAL A 252 5.08 -1.15 8.58
N PHE A 253 6.01 -0.21 8.85
CA PHE A 253 6.24 0.25 10.22
C PHE A 253 5.13 1.18 10.73
N ALA A 254 4.53 1.97 9.84
CA ALA A 254 3.42 2.84 10.19
C ALA A 254 2.17 2.02 10.57
N HIS A 255 1.84 0.97 9.84
CA HIS A 255 0.79 0.02 10.21
C HIS A 255 1.02 -0.58 11.61
N ALA A 256 2.24 -1.03 11.88
CA ALA A 256 2.55 -1.72 13.13
C ALA A 256 2.59 -0.81 14.35
N PHE A 257 3.09 0.41 14.20
CA PHE A 257 3.44 1.29 15.32
C PHE A 257 2.78 2.66 15.27
N GLY A 258 2.20 3.04 14.15
CA GLY A 258 1.63 4.35 13.86
C GLY A 258 2.52 5.22 12.97
N PRO A 259 1.93 6.10 12.16
CA PRO A 259 2.62 6.88 11.12
C PRO A 259 3.68 7.85 11.66
N SER A 260 3.52 8.35 12.88
CA SER A 260 4.48 9.26 13.54
C SER A 260 5.47 8.54 14.47
N HIS A 261 5.42 7.20 14.54
CA HIS A 261 6.30 6.45 15.44
C HIS A 261 7.78 6.55 15.02
N PRO A 262 8.74 6.65 15.97
CA PRO A 262 10.17 6.80 15.65
C PRO A 262 10.75 5.72 14.75
N LEU A 263 10.22 4.50 14.73
CA LEU A 263 10.66 3.44 13.80
C LEU A 263 10.22 3.70 12.37
N ALA A 264 8.97 4.12 12.15
CA ALA A 264 8.47 4.52 10.84
C ALA A 264 9.26 5.71 10.29
N LEU A 265 9.47 6.75 11.11
CA LEU A 265 10.27 7.93 10.72
C LEU A 265 11.75 7.62 10.46
N ARG A 266 12.33 6.57 11.09
CA ARG A 266 13.69 6.13 10.78
C ARG A 266 13.79 5.43 9.44
N ALA A 267 12.73 4.75 8.99
CA ALA A 267 12.67 4.16 7.65
C ALA A 267 12.83 5.26 6.58
N LEU A 268 12.15 6.40 6.75
CA LEU A 268 12.25 7.53 5.81
C LEU A 268 13.69 8.00 5.58
N ARG A 269 14.56 7.98 6.61
CA ARG A 269 15.97 8.37 6.45
C ARG A 269 16.76 7.43 5.54
N ARG A 270 16.36 6.15 5.48
CA ARG A 270 16.98 5.17 4.58
C ARG A 270 16.47 5.34 3.16
N VAL A 271 15.17 5.52 3.00
CA VAL A 271 14.54 5.83 1.70
C VAL A 271 15.12 7.11 1.12
N ASP A 272 15.30 8.17 1.91
CA ASP A 272 15.94 9.42 1.50
C ASP A 272 17.32 9.21 0.89
N ARG A 273 18.15 8.31 1.46
CA ARG A 273 19.45 7.95 0.89
C ARG A 273 19.34 7.28 -0.47
N SER A 274 18.36 6.39 -0.65
CA SER A 274 18.10 5.74 -1.92
C SER A 274 17.64 6.76 -2.98
N ILE A 275 16.74 7.68 -2.62
CA ILE A 275 16.32 8.79 -3.50
C ILE A 275 17.52 9.62 -3.96
N VAL A 276 18.40 10.02 -3.03
CA VAL A 276 19.62 10.79 -3.36
C VAL A 276 20.57 10.01 -4.27
N GLN A 277 20.69 8.70 -4.05
CA GLN A 277 21.50 7.83 -4.92
C GLN A 277 20.95 7.82 -6.34
N LEU A 278 19.65 7.54 -6.51
CA LEU A 278 18.99 7.50 -7.81
C LEU A 278 19.02 8.87 -8.50
N ALA A 279 18.71 9.96 -7.78
CA ALA A 279 18.82 11.32 -8.29
C ALA A 279 20.25 11.69 -8.77
N ARG A 280 21.29 11.15 -8.12
CA ARG A 280 22.67 11.32 -8.54
C ARG A 280 22.96 10.58 -9.84
N ILE A 281 22.42 9.36 -9.98
CA ILE A 281 22.61 8.57 -11.20
C ILE A 281 21.90 9.24 -12.37
N CYS A 282 20.66 9.71 -12.22
CA CYS A 282 19.95 10.46 -13.28
C CYS A 282 20.80 11.61 -13.83
N ARG A 283 21.55 12.32 -12.97
CA ARG A 283 22.46 13.41 -13.39
C ARG A 283 23.74 12.94 -14.05
N ARG A 284 24.15 11.70 -13.84
CA ARG A 284 25.36 11.12 -14.41
C ARG A 284 25.15 10.50 -15.78
N VAL A 285 23.91 10.32 -16.17
CA VAL A 285 23.47 9.78 -17.45
C VAL A 285 22.61 10.81 -18.19
N PRO A 286 23.11 12.05 -18.41
CA PRO A 286 22.33 13.13 -19.03
C PRO A 286 21.87 12.79 -20.44
N GLU A 287 22.56 11.89 -21.12
CA GLU A 287 22.23 11.38 -22.45
C GLU A 287 20.87 10.69 -22.50
N TRP A 288 20.35 10.20 -21.36
CA TRP A 288 19.05 9.56 -21.29
C TRP A 288 17.90 10.49 -20.93
N GLY A 289 18.17 11.71 -20.47
CA GLY A 289 17.15 12.71 -20.18
C GLY A 289 16.11 12.27 -19.14
N TYR A 290 16.53 11.68 -17.99
CA TYR A 290 15.61 11.22 -16.95
C TYR A 290 14.98 12.35 -16.15
N ASP A 291 13.66 12.32 -16.05
CA ASP A 291 12.87 13.09 -15.10
C ASP A 291 12.60 12.26 -13.84
N LEU A 292 13.02 12.78 -12.69
CA LEU A 292 12.80 12.15 -11.39
C LEU A 292 11.50 12.64 -10.78
N TYR A 293 10.61 11.71 -10.47
CA TYR A 293 9.41 11.92 -9.66
C TYR A 293 9.53 11.20 -8.33
N VAL A 294 9.13 11.87 -7.24
CA VAL A 294 8.99 11.25 -5.92
C VAL A 294 7.57 11.50 -5.45
N LEU A 295 6.81 10.45 -5.16
CA LEU A 295 5.40 10.56 -4.77
C LEU A 295 5.05 9.58 -3.66
N SER A 296 3.88 9.75 -3.08
CA SER A 296 3.23 8.74 -2.25
C SER A 296 1.84 8.43 -2.77
N ASP A 297 1.47 7.19 -2.67
CA ASP A 297 0.20 6.63 -3.15
C ASP A 297 -0.96 6.83 -2.18
N HIS A 298 -0.68 6.96 -0.90
CA HIS A 298 -1.61 7.32 0.18
C HIS A 298 -0.83 7.76 1.42
N GLY A 299 -1.53 8.28 2.40
CA GLY A 299 -1.01 8.43 3.75
C GLY A 299 -1.58 7.37 4.68
N GLN A 300 -1.41 7.57 5.98
CA GLN A 300 -2.00 6.71 7.01
C GLN A 300 -2.59 7.54 8.14
N ALA A 301 -3.78 7.17 8.60
CA ALA A 301 -4.36 7.65 9.84
C ALA A 301 -3.75 6.90 11.04
N ALA A 302 -3.52 7.60 12.14
CA ALA A 302 -3.18 6.96 13.41
C ALA A 302 -4.43 6.33 14.01
N THR A 303 -4.46 5.02 14.19
CA THR A 303 -5.65 4.27 14.56
C THR A 303 -5.48 3.46 15.84
N ARG A 304 -6.61 3.09 16.43
CA ARG A 304 -6.70 2.09 17.51
C ARG A 304 -7.32 0.81 16.94
N PRO A 305 -6.79 -0.39 17.28
CA PRO A 305 -7.41 -1.64 16.88
C PRO A 305 -8.83 -1.78 17.44
N PHE A 306 -9.80 -2.12 16.59
CA PHE A 306 -11.21 -2.29 16.97
C PHE A 306 -11.39 -3.27 18.13
N VAL A 307 -10.68 -4.39 18.12
CA VAL A 307 -10.71 -5.41 19.19
C VAL A 307 -10.41 -4.83 20.57
N ARG A 308 -9.61 -3.75 20.64
CA ARG A 308 -9.27 -3.11 21.93
C ARG A 308 -10.36 -2.16 22.43
N VAL A 309 -11.09 -1.54 21.52
CA VAL A 309 -12.16 -0.60 21.87
C VAL A 309 -13.52 -1.27 22.03
N SER A 310 -13.67 -2.49 21.47
CA SER A 310 -14.89 -3.31 21.53
C SER A 310 -14.88 -4.37 22.63
N GLY A 311 -13.92 -4.33 23.57
CA GLY A 311 -13.84 -5.34 24.65
C GLY A 311 -13.41 -6.73 24.19
N GLY A 312 -12.65 -6.85 23.09
CA GLY A 312 -12.15 -8.12 22.56
C GLY A 312 -12.95 -8.72 21.42
N ILE A 313 -14.04 -8.07 21.00
CA ILE A 313 -14.92 -8.53 19.92
C ILE A 313 -14.33 -8.06 18.57
N SER A 314 -14.38 -8.91 17.53
CA SER A 314 -14.01 -8.51 16.18
C SER A 314 -15.12 -7.70 15.51
N ILE A 315 -14.76 -6.92 14.47
CA ILE A 315 -15.79 -6.20 13.68
C ILE A 315 -16.78 -7.18 13.04
N ARG A 316 -16.32 -8.36 12.61
CA ARG A 316 -17.19 -9.40 12.07
C ARG A 316 -18.25 -9.83 13.11
N ASP A 317 -17.82 -10.13 14.33
CA ASP A 317 -18.72 -10.60 15.38
C ASP A 317 -19.68 -9.48 15.84
N ALA A 318 -19.18 -8.23 15.89
CA ALA A 318 -20.02 -7.07 16.18
C ALA A 318 -21.11 -6.88 15.12
N VAL A 319 -20.77 -6.99 13.82
CA VAL A 319 -21.74 -6.89 12.73
C VAL A 319 -22.74 -8.04 12.79
N LEU A 320 -22.26 -9.29 12.93
CA LEU A 320 -23.14 -10.47 13.00
C LEU A 320 -24.06 -10.42 14.22
N GLY A 321 -23.58 -9.92 15.37
CA GLY A 321 -24.40 -9.72 16.57
C GLY A 321 -25.55 -8.75 16.31
N VAL A 322 -25.23 -7.54 15.82
CA VAL A 322 -26.26 -6.52 15.54
C VAL A 322 -27.27 -6.97 14.50
N LEU A 323 -26.81 -7.58 13.40
CA LEU A 323 -27.72 -8.06 12.34
C LEU A 323 -28.50 -9.29 12.78
N GLY A 324 -27.89 -10.21 13.56
CA GLY A 324 -28.55 -11.39 14.10
C GLY A 324 -29.71 -11.05 15.08
N GLU A 325 -29.50 -10.10 15.99
CA GLU A 325 -30.55 -9.58 16.87
C GLU A 325 -31.73 -9.01 16.09
N ARG A 326 -31.44 -8.30 14.99
CA ARG A 326 -32.47 -7.70 14.13
C ARG A 326 -33.22 -8.72 13.27
N ALA A 327 -32.55 -9.85 12.95
CA ALA A 327 -33.17 -10.98 12.24
C ALA A 327 -33.90 -11.96 13.18
N GLY A 328 -33.91 -11.74 14.50
CA GLY A 328 -34.48 -12.65 15.49
C GLY A 328 -33.65 -13.91 15.76
N GLY A 329 -32.36 -13.89 15.44
CA GLY A 329 -31.43 -15.00 15.63
C GLY A 329 -30.64 -14.93 16.94
N PRO A 330 -29.97 -16.03 17.37
CA PRO A 330 -29.14 -16.05 18.58
C PRO A 330 -27.90 -15.16 18.44
N VAL A 331 -27.58 -14.41 19.51
CA VAL A 331 -26.41 -13.52 19.58
C VAL A 331 -25.11 -14.33 19.73
N PRO A 332 -24.09 -14.08 18.92
CA PRO A 332 -22.80 -14.74 19.04
C PRO A 332 -22.00 -14.26 20.25
N ASN A 333 -21.61 -15.16 21.14
CA ASN A 333 -20.75 -14.86 22.30
C ASN A 333 -19.35 -15.41 22.11
N GLY A 334 -18.32 -14.55 22.07
CA GLY A 334 -16.92 -14.93 22.24
C GLY A 334 -15.90 -14.10 21.45
N PRO A 335 -14.64 -13.94 21.96
CA PRO A 335 -13.60 -13.21 21.27
C PRO A 335 -13.03 -13.98 20.08
N ALA A 336 -13.07 -13.42 18.89
CA ALA A 336 -12.50 -14.03 17.69
C ALA A 336 -11.07 -13.57 17.43
N ARG A 337 -10.18 -14.55 17.23
CA ARG A 337 -8.90 -14.37 16.55
C ARG A 337 -9.08 -14.84 15.11
N ASP A 338 -8.76 -14.02 14.14
CA ASP A 338 -8.88 -14.39 12.73
C ASP A 338 -7.64 -15.18 12.24
N PRO A 339 -7.64 -16.51 12.29
CA PRO A 339 -6.56 -17.36 11.79
C PRO A 339 -6.64 -17.58 10.28
N ALA A 340 -7.71 -17.16 9.62
CA ALA A 340 -7.97 -17.44 8.22
C ALA A 340 -6.91 -16.78 7.30
N ARG A 341 -6.44 -15.59 7.64
CA ARG A 341 -5.42 -14.86 6.86
C ARG A 341 -4.12 -15.65 6.74
N LEU A 342 -3.59 -16.17 7.85
CA LEU A 342 -2.32 -16.91 7.84
C LEU A 342 -2.46 -18.26 7.12
N ARG A 343 -3.60 -18.94 7.28
CA ARG A 343 -3.91 -20.19 6.54
C ARG A 343 -3.98 -19.95 5.03
N ILE A 344 -4.65 -18.90 4.60
CA ILE A 344 -4.79 -18.55 3.19
C ILE A 344 -3.40 -18.24 2.59
N GLN A 345 -2.55 -17.49 3.28
CA GLN A 345 -1.19 -17.22 2.84
C GLN A 345 -0.36 -18.50 2.74
N ILE A 346 -0.33 -19.31 3.78
CA ILE A 346 0.45 -20.57 3.80
C ILE A 346 -0.05 -21.55 2.73
N ALA A 347 -1.36 -21.73 2.59
CA ALA A 347 -1.93 -22.65 1.59
C ALA A 347 -1.67 -22.18 0.15
N THR A 348 -1.61 -20.87 -0.08
CA THR A 348 -1.36 -20.29 -1.40
C THR A 348 0.12 -20.38 -1.78
N TYR A 349 1.04 -20.11 -0.84
CA TYR A 349 2.48 -20.34 -1.06
C TYR A 349 2.80 -21.82 -1.31
N ARG A 350 2.05 -22.73 -0.70
CA ARG A 350 2.21 -24.17 -0.92
C ARG A 350 1.75 -24.64 -2.31
N ARG A 351 0.75 -24.00 -2.90
CA ARG A 351 0.27 -24.27 -4.27
C ARG A 351 1.16 -23.66 -5.35
N ALA A 352 1.92 -22.61 -5.02
CA ALA A 352 2.93 -22.09 -5.91
C ALA A 352 4.04 -23.12 -6.09
N ARG A 353 4.50 -23.39 -7.33
CA ARG A 353 5.62 -24.28 -7.65
C ARG A 353 6.93 -23.70 -7.08
N SER A 354 7.13 -23.77 -5.77
CA SER A 354 8.34 -23.36 -5.08
C SER A 354 9.28 -24.56 -4.86
N HIS A 355 10.58 -24.32 -4.85
CA HIS A 355 11.59 -25.36 -4.64
C HIS A 355 11.45 -26.01 -3.26
N GLY A 356 11.77 -27.31 -3.16
CA GLY A 356 11.46 -28.18 -2.03
C GLY A 356 11.86 -27.70 -0.62
N LEU A 357 12.86 -26.81 -0.48
CA LEU A 357 13.23 -26.20 0.80
C LEU A 357 12.16 -25.21 1.31
N VAL A 358 11.58 -24.42 0.43
CA VAL A 358 10.50 -23.47 0.78
C VAL A 358 9.24 -24.24 1.14
N GLN A 359 8.94 -25.33 0.42
CA GLN A 359 7.81 -26.21 0.76
C GLN A 359 7.98 -26.89 2.12
N ARG A 360 9.19 -27.34 2.45
CA ARG A 360 9.50 -27.92 3.78
C ARG A 360 9.37 -26.89 4.89
N PHE A 361 9.84 -25.67 4.66
CA PHE A 361 9.71 -24.57 5.63
C PHE A 361 8.25 -24.17 5.85
N LEU A 362 7.45 -24.07 4.78
CA LEU A 362 6.02 -23.78 4.86
C LEU A 362 5.24 -24.91 5.55
N ALA A 363 5.59 -26.18 5.28
CA ALA A 363 5.01 -27.33 5.98
C ALA A 363 5.39 -27.36 7.47
N TYR A 364 6.61 -26.94 7.81
CA TYR A 364 7.05 -26.78 9.20
C TYR A 364 6.25 -25.68 9.91
N LEU A 365 6.09 -24.50 9.28
CA LEU A 365 5.29 -23.41 9.82
C LEU A 365 3.82 -23.84 10.01
N GLU A 366 3.24 -24.54 9.05
CA GLU A 366 1.86 -25.06 9.14
C GLU A 366 1.70 -26.04 10.31
N ARG A 367 2.69 -26.92 10.52
CA ARG A 367 2.68 -27.92 11.61
C ARG A 367 2.84 -27.26 12.99
N ASP A 368 3.82 -26.38 13.15
CA ASP A 368 4.15 -25.80 14.45
C ASP A 368 3.21 -24.67 14.85
N PHE A 369 2.59 -23.99 13.87
CA PHE A 369 1.55 -23.01 14.08
C PHE A 369 0.13 -23.56 13.95
N ALA A 370 -0.06 -24.86 13.68
CA ALA A 370 -1.39 -25.48 13.58
C ALA A 370 -2.22 -25.32 14.86
N ARG A 371 -1.58 -25.26 16.03
CA ARG A 371 -2.23 -24.98 17.32
C ARG A 371 -2.82 -23.56 17.41
N TRP A 372 -2.18 -22.57 16.75
CA TRP A 372 -2.61 -21.18 16.67
C TRP A 372 -3.62 -20.94 15.55
N LEU A 373 -3.70 -21.88 14.62
CA LEU A 373 -4.52 -21.83 13.42
C LEU A 373 -5.85 -22.58 13.56
N ARG A 374 -6.10 -23.28 14.67
CA ARG A 374 -7.39 -23.92 14.90
C ARG A 374 -8.44 -22.84 15.15
N PRO A 375 -9.60 -22.86 14.46
CA PRO A 375 -10.72 -22.02 14.82
C PRO A 375 -11.15 -22.44 16.24
N HIS A 376 -11.05 -21.54 17.19
CA HIS A 376 -11.85 -21.67 18.41
C HIS A 376 -13.28 -21.40 17.96
N GLY A 377 -14.22 -22.22 18.40
CA GLY A 377 -15.61 -22.12 18.01
C GLY A 377 -16.09 -20.66 18.11
N GLY A 378 -16.11 -20.00 16.98
CA GLY A 378 -16.78 -18.72 16.82
C GLY A 378 -18.26 -18.98 16.56
N PRO A 379 -19.09 -17.96 16.72
CA PRO A 379 -20.52 -18.08 16.44
C PRO A 379 -20.73 -18.61 15.02
N GLU A 380 -21.78 -19.43 14.86
CA GLU A 380 -22.19 -19.84 13.54
C GLU A 380 -22.40 -18.59 12.66
N PRO A 381 -21.87 -18.59 11.43
CA PRO A 381 -22.07 -17.45 10.55
C PRO A 381 -23.56 -17.27 10.32
N LEU A 382 -24.06 -16.03 10.47
CA LEU A 382 -25.40 -15.70 10.04
C LEU A 382 -25.51 -16.05 8.56
N ALA A 383 -26.42 -16.97 8.23
CA ALA A 383 -26.54 -17.49 6.87
C ALA A 383 -26.73 -16.33 5.89
N GLY A 384 -25.92 -16.32 4.84
CA GLY A 384 -25.99 -15.29 3.81
C GLY A 384 -25.27 -13.97 4.12
N VAL A 385 -24.59 -13.82 5.27
CA VAL A 385 -23.83 -12.60 5.61
C VAL A 385 -22.32 -12.88 5.66
N HIS A 386 -21.56 -12.17 4.83
CA HIS A 386 -20.09 -12.25 4.80
C HIS A 386 -19.48 -10.89 5.14
N VAL A 387 -18.57 -10.85 6.11
CA VAL A 387 -17.94 -9.61 6.58
C VAL A 387 -16.43 -9.67 6.33
N VAL A 388 -15.93 -8.67 5.64
CA VAL A 388 -14.51 -8.54 5.27
C VAL A 388 -13.92 -7.27 5.89
N ALA A 389 -12.97 -7.42 6.80
CA ALA A 389 -12.18 -6.30 7.33
C ALA A 389 -10.96 -6.03 6.45
N ALA A 390 -10.71 -4.77 6.10
CA ALA A 390 -9.66 -4.40 5.16
C ALA A 390 -8.81 -3.17 5.61
N GLY A 391 -8.74 -2.92 6.91
CA GLY A 391 -8.07 -1.75 7.50
C GLY A 391 -9.04 -0.92 8.31
N PRO A 392 -9.14 0.40 8.08
CA PRO A 392 -10.13 1.26 8.72
C PRO A 392 -11.52 1.10 8.09
N ASN A 393 -11.64 0.29 7.04
CA ASN A 393 -12.88 -0.07 6.39
C ASN A 393 -13.19 -1.56 6.56
N ALA A 394 -14.49 -1.87 6.60
CA ALA A 394 -15.02 -3.22 6.51
C ALA A 394 -16.21 -3.25 5.56
N PHE A 395 -16.33 -4.34 4.84
CA PHE A 395 -17.40 -4.58 3.89
C PHE A 395 -18.32 -5.68 4.41
N VAL A 396 -19.62 -5.46 4.30
CA VAL A 396 -20.66 -6.48 4.58
C VAL A 396 -21.32 -6.84 3.27
N TYR A 397 -21.35 -8.13 2.97
CA TYR A 397 -21.97 -8.68 1.76
C TYR A 397 -23.11 -9.60 2.14
N PHE A 398 -24.24 -9.44 1.50
CA PHE A 398 -25.37 -10.39 1.56
C PHE A 398 -25.22 -11.36 0.38
N THR A 399 -24.72 -12.56 0.67
CA THR A 399 -24.24 -13.51 -0.34
C THR A 399 -25.33 -14.32 -1.03
N ASP A 400 -26.57 -14.19 -0.57
CA ASP A 400 -27.79 -14.74 -1.17
C ASP A 400 -28.24 -13.97 -2.43
N SER A 401 -27.73 -12.74 -2.62
CA SER A 401 -27.92 -11.94 -3.83
C SER A 401 -26.61 -11.81 -4.59
N PRO A 402 -26.56 -12.10 -5.90
CA PRO A 402 -25.36 -11.87 -6.72
C PRO A 402 -25.09 -10.39 -7.01
N GLU A 403 -26.14 -9.57 -6.98
CA GLU A 403 -26.05 -8.12 -7.20
C GLU A 403 -25.97 -7.37 -5.87
N PRO A 404 -25.36 -6.17 -5.86
CA PRO A 404 -25.33 -5.31 -4.69
C PRO A 404 -26.74 -4.93 -4.24
N LEU A 405 -27.01 -5.04 -2.93
CA LEU A 405 -28.27 -4.63 -2.34
C LEU A 405 -28.33 -3.13 -2.09
N ARG A 406 -29.54 -2.58 -2.12
CA ARG A 406 -29.81 -1.20 -1.71
C ARG A 406 -30.24 -1.12 -0.25
N SER A 407 -30.10 0.08 0.32
CA SER A 407 -30.44 0.35 1.73
C SER A 407 -31.88 -0.02 2.07
N GLU A 408 -32.79 0.17 1.14
CA GLU A 408 -34.22 -0.14 1.31
C GLU A 408 -34.46 -1.64 1.49
N GLU A 409 -33.72 -2.48 0.76
CA GLU A 409 -33.75 -3.93 0.89
C GLU A 409 -33.08 -4.39 2.18
N ILE A 410 -31.92 -3.79 2.52
CA ILE A 410 -31.20 -4.10 3.75
C ILE A 410 -32.06 -3.74 4.97
N GLU A 411 -32.74 -2.60 4.94
CA GLU A 411 -33.62 -2.15 6.02
C GLU A 411 -34.84 -3.06 6.20
N ARG A 412 -35.39 -3.60 5.12
CA ARG A 412 -36.47 -4.61 5.21
C ARG A 412 -36.03 -5.91 5.87
N ARG A 413 -34.80 -6.36 5.59
CA ARG A 413 -34.23 -7.60 6.15
C ARG A 413 -33.73 -7.40 7.58
N PHE A 414 -33.17 -6.25 7.89
CA PHE A 414 -32.53 -5.92 9.17
C PHE A 414 -32.95 -4.53 9.65
N PRO A 415 -34.20 -4.37 10.14
CA PRO A 415 -34.74 -3.05 10.52
C PRO A 415 -33.85 -2.32 11.53
N GLY A 416 -33.40 -1.10 11.18
CA GLY A 416 -32.51 -0.28 12.00
C GLY A 416 -31.11 -0.85 12.17
N GLY A 417 -30.73 -1.86 11.39
CA GLY A 417 -29.40 -2.51 11.49
C GLY A 417 -28.24 -1.58 11.20
N ALA A 418 -28.30 -0.83 10.09
CA ALA A 418 -27.25 0.14 9.72
C ALA A 418 -27.13 1.27 10.76
N ALA A 419 -28.25 1.79 11.25
CA ALA A 419 -28.28 2.79 12.32
C ALA A 419 -27.67 2.24 13.62
N ALA A 420 -27.99 1.01 14.00
CA ALA A 420 -27.43 0.36 15.19
C ALA A 420 -25.91 0.15 15.07
N LEU A 421 -25.42 -0.29 13.91
CA LEU A 421 -23.97 -0.40 13.63
C LEU A 421 -23.27 0.95 13.79
N SER A 422 -23.84 2.03 13.26
CA SER A 422 -23.25 3.38 13.33
C SER A 422 -23.26 4.02 14.73
N ARG A 423 -24.01 3.44 15.71
CA ARG A 423 -23.93 3.82 17.13
C ARG A 423 -22.76 3.20 17.87
N HIS A 424 -22.15 2.15 17.29
CA HIS A 424 -21.04 1.50 17.96
C HIS A 424 -19.85 2.45 18.08
N GLN A 425 -19.27 2.55 19.28
CA GLN A 425 -18.21 3.53 19.59
C GLN A 425 -16.94 3.40 18.71
N GLY A 426 -16.72 2.25 18.08
CA GLY A 426 -15.58 1.99 17.17
C GLY A 426 -15.94 2.13 15.68
N ILE A 427 -17.14 2.59 15.34
CA ILE A 427 -17.60 2.80 13.96
C ILE A 427 -17.94 4.28 13.77
N GLY A 428 -17.27 4.93 12.82
CA GLY A 428 -17.49 6.34 12.51
C GLY A 428 -18.68 6.57 11.61
N LEU A 429 -18.82 5.75 10.57
CA LEU A 429 -19.92 5.84 9.62
C LEU A 429 -20.22 4.50 8.96
N VAL A 430 -21.45 4.35 8.47
CA VAL A 430 -21.93 3.21 7.67
C VAL A 430 -22.52 3.76 6.38
N LEU A 431 -22.12 3.21 5.24
CA LEU A 431 -22.61 3.58 3.92
C LEU A 431 -23.38 2.43 3.28
N ALA A 432 -24.39 2.76 2.49
CA ALA A 432 -25.07 1.84 1.61
C ALA A 432 -25.53 2.54 0.32
N ARG A 433 -25.81 1.77 -0.73
CA ARG A 433 -26.45 2.26 -1.93
C ARG A 433 -27.93 2.53 -1.66
N SER A 434 -28.52 3.55 -2.29
CA SER A 434 -29.97 3.73 -2.34
C SER A 434 -30.43 4.11 -3.75
N ALA A 435 -31.74 4.26 -3.93
CA ALA A 435 -32.30 4.68 -5.22
C ALA A 435 -31.81 6.06 -5.65
N ASP A 436 -31.62 6.97 -4.69
CA ASP A 436 -31.25 8.36 -4.90
C ASP A 436 -29.75 8.64 -4.71
N GLY A 437 -28.93 7.60 -4.69
CA GLY A 437 -27.49 7.67 -4.47
C GLY A 437 -27.08 7.11 -3.10
N PRO A 438 -25.76 7.17 -2.74
CA PRO A 438 -25.27 6.61 -1.49
C PRO A 438 -25.86 7.34 -0.27
N VAL A 439 -26.24 6.55 0.72
CA VAL A 439 -26.71 7.03 2.03
C VAL A 439 -25.69 6.72 3.12
N CYS A 440 -25.68 7.55 4.14
CA CYS A 440 -24.74 7.46 5.27
C CYS A 440 -25.52 7.42 6.59
N TRP A 441 -25.09 6.54 7.50
CA TRP A 441 -25.49 6.60 8.91
C TRP A 441 -24.29 7.01 9.74
N HIS A 442 -24.48 8.02 10.54
CA HIS A 442 -23.49 8.56 11.47
C HIS A 442 -24.12 8.69 12.85
N ARG A 443 -23.54 8.08 13.87
CA ARG A 443 -24.04 8.11 15.26
C ARG A 443 -25.52 7.70 15.42
N GLY A 444 -25.96 6.78 14.60
CA GLY A 444 -27.32 6.23 14.62
C GLY A 444 -28.34 6.98 13.78
N GLU A 445 -27.96 8.09 13.17
CA GLU A 445 -28.83 8.90 12.32
C GLU A 445 -28.46 8.71 10.85
N ARG A 446 -29.47 8.71 9.99
CA ARG A 446 -29.30 8.75 8.54
C ARG A 446 -29.06 10.20 8.13
N VAL A 447 -27.88 10.48 7.57
CA VAL A 447 -27.49 11.81 7.15
C VAL A 447 -27.13 11.84 5.66
N PRO A 448 -27.38 12.94 4.95
CA PRO A 448 -26.87 13.11 3.59
C PRO A 448 -25.34 13.05 3.58
N LEU A 449 -24.77 12.33 2.61
CA LEU A 449 -23.31 12.20 2.50
C LEU A 449 -22.63 13.56 2.25
N ASP A 450 -23.32 14.48 1.59
CA ASP A 450 -22.87 15.82 1.21
C ASP A 450 -23.37 16.95 2.15
N ALA A 451 -23.88 16.59 3.34
CA ALA A 451 -24.36 17.57 4.30
C ALA A 451 -23.34 18.68 4.58
N VAL A 452 -23.73 19.93 4.41
CA VAL A 452 -22.89 21.14 4.61
C VAL A 452 -22.89 21.59 6.06
N SER A 453 -23.98 21.32 6.79
CA SER A 453 -24.19 21.72 8.18
C SER A 453 -24.96 20.63 8.94
N GLY A 454 -24.97 20.70 10.26
CA GLY A 454 -25.85 19.85 11.07
C GLY A 454 -25.36 18.42 11.33
N GLY A 455 -24.05 18.19 11.44
CA GLY A 455 -23.53 16.91 11.97
C GLY A 455 -23.17 15.84 10.93
N GLY A 456 -23.09 16.20 9.67
CA GLY A 456 -22.52 15.31 8.65
C GLY A 456 -21.04 14.99 8.93
N PRO A 457 -20.57 13.76 8.63
CA PRO A 457 -19.22 13.32 9.00
C PRO A 457 -18.10 14.13 8.33
N PHE A 458 -18.41 14.87 7.26
CA PHE A 458 -17.45 15.65 6.46
C PHE A 458 -17.78 17.15 6.39
N ALA A 459 -18.78 17.63 7.15
CA ALA A 459 -19.31 19.00 7.05
C ALA A 459 -18.23 20.08 7.23
N ASN A 460 -17.27 19.86 8.11
CA ASN A 460 -16.21 20.82 8.48
C ASN A 460 -14.90 20.61 7.69
N ARG A 461 -14.88 19.80 6.63
CA ARG A 461 -13.66 19.50 5.87
C ARG A 461 -13.53 20.41 4.65
N GLY A 462 -12.33 20.98 4.47
CA GLY A 462 -12.01 21.80 3.31
C GLY A 462 -11.98 21.01 1.98
N ASP A 463 -11.74 19.69 2.05
CA ASP A 463 -11.70 18.77 0.92
C ASP A 463 -13.01 17.94 0.77
N ARG A 464 -14.10 18.38 1.40
CA ARG A 464 -15.37 17.66 1.46
C ARG A 464 -15.84 17.16 0.09
N GLU A 465 -15.80 18.00 -0.94
CA GLU A 465 -16.26 17.63 -2.29
C GLU A 465 -15.46 16.44 -2.86
N VAL A 466 -14.15 16.45 -2.64
CA VAL A 466 -13.25 15.35 -3.07
C VAL A 466 -13.60 14.05 -2.35
N VAL A 467 -13.82 14.13 -1.03
CA VAL A 467 -14.18 12.97 -0.21
C VAL A 467 -15.53 12.41 -0.60
N VAL A 468 -16.55 13.28 -0.72
CA VAL A 468 -17.92 12.87 -1.08
C VAL A 468 -17.95 12.26 -2.48
N SER A 469 -17.26 12.87 -3.45
CA SER A 469 -17.12 12.32 -4.80
C SER A 469 -16.45 10.94 -4.76
N GLY A 470 -15.35 10.80 -4.01
CA GLY A 470 -14.64 9.53 -3.87
C GLY A 470 -15.49 8.43 -3.21
N LEU A 471 -16.28 8.78 -2.19
CA LEU A 471 -17.20 7.82 -1.56
C LEU A 471 -18.38 7.43 -2.47
N ARG A 472 -18.87 8.34 -3.30
CA ARG A 472 -19.85 8.00 -4.35
C ARG A 472 -19.24 7.02 -5.35
N GLU A 473 -18.05 7.31 -5.86
CA GLU A 473 -17.34 6.42 -6.75
C GLU A 473 -17.09 5.03 -6.14
N LEU A 474 -16.71 4.98 -4.85
CA LEU A 474 -16.56 3.71 -4.13
C LEU A 474 -17.88 2.93 -4.10
N MET A 475 -18.99 3.59 -3.79
CA MET A 475 -20.29 2.94 -3.72
C MET A 475 -20.83 2.51 -5.10
N ASP A 476 -20.35 3.11 -6.18
CA ASP A 476 -20.67 2.72 -7.55
C ASP A 476 -19.85 1.51 -8.03
N MET A 477 -18.76 1.15 -7.33
CA MET A 477 -17.96 -0.03 -7.68
C MET A 477 -18.79 -1.32 -7.48
N PRO A 478 -18.90 -2.21 -8.47
CA PRO A 478 -19.60 -3.49 -8.35
C PRO A 478 -19.07 -4.38 -7.22
N SER A 479 -17.77 -4.30 -6.96
CA SER A 479 -17.08 -5.11 -5.95
C SER A 479 -17.19 -4.56 -4.52
N THR A 480 -17.72 -3.36 -4.33
CA THR A 480 -17.93 -2.78 -2.99
C THR A 480 -19.05 -3.50 -2.24
N GLY A 481 -18.88 -3.66 -0.92
CA GLY A 481 -19.88 -4.28 -0.05
C GLY A 481 -21.28 -3.65 -0.13
N ASP A 482 -22.28 -4.39 0.27
CA ASP A 482 -23.65 -3.90 0.39
C ASP A 482 -23.74 -2.83 1.50
N LEU A 483 -22.99 -3.05 2.62
CA LEU A 483 -22.65 -2.00 3.58
C LEU A 483 -21.14 -1.80 3.61
N VAL A 484 -20.72 -0.55 3.73
CA VAL A 484 -19.33 -0.16 3.99
C VAL A 484 -19.25 0.54 5.33
N LEU A 485 -18.46 -0.02 6.23
CA LEU A 485 -18.22 0.54 7.55
C LEU A 485 -16.85 1.18 7.60
N TYR A 486 -16.74 2.38 8.17
CA TYR A 486 -15.50 3.04 8.45
C TYR A 486 -15.29 3.25 9.94
N GLY A 487 -14.09 2.90 10.43
CA GLY A 487 -13.66 3.24 11.78
C GLY A 487 -13.09 4.65 11.92
N ILE A 488 -12.91 5.36 10.81
CA ILE A 488 -12.45 6.76 10.78
C ILE A 488 -13.60 7.66 11.24
N GLY A 489 -13.30 8.60 12.15
CA GLY A 489 -14.30 9.50 12.73
C GLY A 489 -15.17 8.82 13.80
N ALA A 490 -14.78 7.66 14.30
CA ALA A 490 -15.50 6.98 15.38
C ALA A 490 -15.47 7.80 16.70
N PRO A 491 -16.46 7.66 17.59
CA PRO A 491 -16.52 8.41 18.85
C PRO A 491 -15.26 8.27 19.73
N VAL A 492 -14.57 7.13 19.67
CA VAL A 492 -13.32 6.88 20.42
C VAL A 492 -12.05 7.34 19.70
N GLY A 493 -12.18 8.06 18.58
CA GLY A 493 -11.12 8.39 17.64
C GLY A 493 -10.99 7.36 16.54
N ASP A 494 -10.05 7.57 15.60
CA ASP A 494 -9.90 6.71 14.44
C ASP A 494 -9.55 5.27 14.81
N VAL A 495 -10.27 4.33 14.21
CA VAL A 495 -10.20 2.89 14.49
C VAL A 495 -9.86 2.13 13.21
N SER A 496 -8.96 1.15 13.33
CA SER A 496 -8.78 0.10 12.32
C SER A 496 -9.49 -1.17 12.77
N PHE A 497 -10.18 -1.82 11.85
CA PHE A 497 -10.82 -3.12 12.09
C PHE A 497 -9.81 -4.28 12.09
N LEU A 498 -8.54 -3.98 11.80
CA LEU A 498 -7.39 -4.86 11.95
C LEU A 498 -6.59 -4.52 13.20
N ASP A 499 -5.70 -5.44 13.66
CA ASP A 499 -4.80 -5.16 14.79
C ASP A 499 -3.58 -4.36 14.32
N GLU A 500 -3.81 -3.09 13.98
CA GLU A 500 -2.79 -2.15 13.51
C GLU A 500 -2.99 -0.76 14.13
N ARG A 501 -1.91 0.05 14.12
CA ARG A 501 -1.88 1.38 14.75
C ARG A 501 -1.77 2.52 13.74
N GLY A 502 -1.55 2.19 12.50
CA GLY A 502 -1.67 3.05 11.35
C GLY A 502 -2.50 2.32 10.31
N ALA A 503 -3.42 2.99 9.65
CA ALA A 503 -4.31 2.38 8.68
C ALA A 503 -4.59 3.34 7.52
N HIS A 504 -4.96 2.77 6.40
CA HIS A 504 -5.35 3.48 5.18
C HIS A 504 -6.43 2.69 4.42
N ALA A 505 -6.94 3.21 3.34
CA ALA A 505 -8.10 2.86 2.53
C ALA A 505 -9.39 3.55 2.98
N GLY A 506 -9.28 4.49 3.92
CA GLY A 506 -10.37 5.33 4.41
C GLY A 506 -10.37 6.74 3.83
N PRO A 507 -11.33 7.56 4.25
CA PRO A 507 -11.54 8.90 3.74
C PRO A 507 -10.88 10.00 4.60
N SER A 508 -9.95 9.70 5.52
CA SER A 508 -9.35 10.73 6.37
C SER A 508 -8.37 11.63 5.59
N GLU A 509 -8.18 12.87 6.04
CA GLU A 509 -7.20 13.78 5.45
C GLU A 509 -5.78 13.21 5.48
N ALA A 510 -5.44 12.53 6.58
CA ALA A 510 -4.13 11.90 6.76
C ALA A 510 -3.87 10.78 5.75
N GLU A 511 -4.92 10.16 5.21
CA GLU A 511 -4.83 9.11 4.18
C GLU A 511 -4.84 9.69 2.77
N LEU A 512 -5.68 10.71 2.52
CA LEU A 512 -5.94 11.25 1.19
C LEU A 512 -4.90 12.26 0.72
N HIS A 513 -4.34 13.08 1.63
CA HIS A 513 -3.47 14.17 1.27
C HIS A 513 -2.01 13.72 1.19
N THR A 514 -1.55 13.56 -0.04
CA THR A 514 -0.18 13.16 -0.36
C THR A 514 0.53 14.24 -1.19
N PHE A 515 1.58 13.86 -1.90
CA PHE A 515 2.43 14.76 -2.65
C PHE A 515 3.01 14.09 -3.89
N ILE A 516 3.40 14.94 -4.84
CA ILE A 516 4.28 14.58 -5.94
C ILE A 516 5.38 15.63 -6.08
N PHE A 517 6.64 15.20 -6.06
CA PHE A 517 7.79 16.01 -6.47
C PHE A 517 8.09 15.73 -7.94
N HIS A 518 8.40 16.79 -8.68
CA HIS A 518 8.75 16.72 -10.09
C HIS A 518 9.85 17.73 -10.44
N PRO A 519 10.58 17.56 -11.57
CA PRO A 519 11.50 18.59 -12.04
C PRO A 519 10.74 19.88 -12.40
N PRO A 520 11.28 21.07 -12.05
CA PRO A 520 10.64 22.35 -12.40
C PRO A 520 10.42 22.58 -13.90
N SER A 521 11.26 21.93 -14.73
CA SER A 521 11.19 21.98 -16.20
C SER A 521 10.02 21.19 -16.78
N VAL A 522 9.29 20.45 -15.96
CA VAL A 522 8.18 19.59 -16.39
C VAL A 522 6.87 20.20 -15.89
N ALA A 523 5.92 20.42 -16.80
CA ALA A 523 4.57 20.81 -16.44
C ALA A 523 3.74 19.58 -16.03
N LEU A 524 3.20 19.60 -14.82
CA LEU A 524 2.16 18.66 -14.40
C LEU A 524 0.78 19.20 -14.75
N PRO A 525 -0.26 18.35 -14.82
CA PRO A 525 -1.64 18.78 -14.98
C PRO A 525 -2.03 19.90 -14.00
N ALA A 526 -3.02 20.72 -14.35
CA ALA A 526 -3.47 21.81 -13.53
C ALA A 526 -3.95 21.35 -12.13
N LEU A 527 -3.86 22.20 -11.14
CA LEU A 527 -4.43 21.96 -9.80
C LEU A 527 -5.95 22.21 -9.81
N PRO A 528 -6.69 21.56 -8.92
CA PRO A 528 -6.25 20.58 -7.94
C PRO A 528 -6.05 19.17 -8.53
N LEU A 529 -5.01 18.45 -8.09
CA LEU A 529 -4.84 17.03 -8.36
C LEU A 529 -5.63 16.25 -7.29
N THR A 530 -6.79 15.77 -7.67
CA THR A 530 -7.76 15.12 -6.76
C THR A 530 -7.83 13.60 -6.90
N HIS A 531 -7.19 13.05 -7.94
CA HIS A 531 -7.15 11.62 -8.18
C HIS A 531 -5.93 11.25 -9.05
N PRO A 532 -5.24 10.10 -8.81
CA PRO A 532 -4.05 9.68 -9.55
C PRO A 532 -4.30 9.46 -11.05
N VAL A 533 -5.52 9.18 -11.46
CA VAL A 533 -5.89 9.05 -12.88
C VAL A 533 -5.53 10.28 -13.72
N GLN A 534 -5.52 11.47 -13.10
CA GLN A 534 -5.15 12.73 -13.77
C GLN A 534 -3.67 12.78 -14.16
N LEU A 535 -2.83 11.97 -13.52
CA LEU A 535 -1.40 11.88 -13.85
C LEU A 535 -1.10 10.90 -15.00
N TYR A 536 -2.03 10.00 -15.32
CA TYR A 536 -1.83 9.01 -16.39
C TYR A 536 -1.48 9.65 -17.75
N PRO A 537 -2.21 10.65 -18.26
CA PRO A 537 -1.90 11.25 -19.56
C PRO A 537 -0.49 11.85 -19.59
N HIS A 538 -0.05 12.44 -18.48
CA HIS A 538 1.28 13.01 -18.34
C HIS A 538 2.38 11.94 -18.50
N PHE A 539 2.26 10.79 -17.83
CA PHE A 539 3.26 9.70 -17.94
C PHE A 539 3.11 8.93 -19.28
N ALA A 540 1.90 8.77 -19.79
CA ALA A 540 1.68 8.13 -21.08
C ALA A 540 2.35 8.90 -22.24
N ALA A 541 2.39 10.23 -22.18
CA ALA A 541 3.02 11.10 -23.17
C ALA A 541 4.53 10.83 -23.35
N TYR A 542 5.23 10.32 -22.34
CA TYR A 542 6.64 9.92 -22.46
C TYR A 542 6.85 8.81 -23.50
N ALA A 543 5.87 7.95 -23.68
CA ALA A 543 5.95 6.86 -24.66
C ALA A 543 5.75 7.36 -26.10
N ASP A 544 5.04 8.47 -26.27
CA ASP A 544 4.72 9.05 -27.58
C ASP A 544 5.78 10.08 -28.03
N GLY A 545 6.83 10.29 -27.23
CA GLY A 545 7.88 11.26 -27.50
C GLY A 545 7.41 12.72 -27.47
N ALA A 546 6.22 12.97 -26.95
CA ALA A 546 5.68 14.31 -26.82
C ALA A 546 6.53 15.13 -25.83
N ARG A 547 6.87 16.36 -26.19
CA ARG A 547 7.44 17.34 -25.27
C ARG A 547 6.30 17.84 -24.37
N SER A 548 6.28 17.40 -23.11
CA SER A 548 5.35 17.94 -22.09
C SER A 548 5.75 19.37 -21.71
#